data_cdca7a0c486f37f763582a70d4804142
#
_entry.id   cdca7a0c486f37f763582a70d4804142
#
_cell.length_a   1.000
_cell.length_b   1.000
_cell.length_c   1.000
_cell.angle_alpha   90.00
_cell.angle_beta   90.00
_cell.angle_gamma   90.00
#
_symmetry.space_group_name_H-M   'P 1'
#
loop_
_entity.id
_entity.type
_entity.pdbx_description
1 polymer ?
#
loop_
_entity_poly.entity_id
_entity_poly.type
_entity_poly.pdbx_seq_one_letter_code
_entity_poly.pdbx_strand_id
1 'polypeptide(L)'
;MKRFVINLIFITTALSASSSFFSCSQNKKIDNIQIDSTKILVEMEQKLMAEPEFEIETSLGTICIRLYDKTPKHRDNFVKLVSEKYYDGMRFHRVIEGFIIQTGDPYSKDTALVNQWGYGGPQYTIPAEFVKEYRHKKGAIAAARKGDLANPMKASSGSQFYIVHSEEGCNHLDGQYTIFGEVIDGMEIVDRIAATPTGQHSRPYNDIMINSIHPIGPSCPIDGRKEDGNQTEN
;
A
#
# COMPACT_ATOMS: atom_id res chain seq x y z
N MET A 1 21.68 21.76 -0.58
CA MET A 1 20.94 22.09 0.64
C MET A 1 19.77 22.99 0.25
N LYS A 2 18.57 22.47 0.04
CA LYS A 2 17.34 23.27 -0.14
C LYS A 2 16.38 22.86 0.96
N ARG A 3 16.11 23.79 1.86
CA ARG A 3 15.17 23.65 2.98
C ARG A 3 13.75 23.65 2.41
N PHE A 4 13.00 22.60 2.65
CA PHE A 4 11.55 22.61 2.48
C PHE A 4 10.93 23.39 3.62
N VAL A 5 10.31 24.51 3.28
CA VAL A 5 9.51 25.33 4.19
C VAL A 5 8.10 24.77 4.16
N ILE A 6 7.67 24.18 5.26
CA ILE A 6 6.28 23.78 5.46
C ILE A 6 5.51 25.07 5.80
N ASN A 7 4.67 25.52 4.87
CA ASN A 7 3.73 26.61 5.11
C ASN A 7 2.59 26.12 6.01
N LEU A 8 2.69 26.45 7.30
CA LEU A 8 1.61 26.30 8.27
C LEU A 8 0.61 27.46 8.04
N ILE A 9 -0.51 27.18 7.41
CA ILE A 9 -1.60 28.17 7.23
C ILE A 9 -2.34 28.30 8.58
N PHE A 10 -2.06 29.39 9.30
CA PHE A 10 -2.88 29.84 10.42
C PHE A 10 -4.17 30.46 9.87
N ILE A 11 -5.29 29.78 10.04
CA ILE A 11 -6.61 30.39 9.88
C ILE A 11 -6.97 31.06 11.21
N THR A 12 -6.72 32.36 11.31
CA THR A 12 -7.25 33.19 12.38
C THR A 12 -8.63 33.69 11.99
N THR A 13 -9.68 33.10 12.50
CA THR A 13 -11.02 33.69 12.46
C THR A 13 -11.21 34.57 13.70
N ALA A 14 -11.17 35.88 13.49
CA ALA A 14 -11.60 36.84 14.47
C ALA A 14 -13.14 36.75 14.60
N LEU A 15 -13.63 36.39 15.79
CA LEU A 15 -15.03 36.47 16.12
C LEU A 15 -15.23 37.59 17.15
N SER A 16 -15.93 38.66 16.71
CA SER A 16 -16.30 39.80 17.50
C SER A 16 -17.29 39.40 18.64
N ALA A 17 -17.01 39.92 19.82
CA ALA A 17 -17.80 39.72 21.01
C ALA A 17 -19.17 40.41 20.90
N SER A 18 -20.25 39.71 21.22
CA SER A 18 -21.47 40.27 21.77
C SER A 18 -21.92 39.40 22.94
N SER A 19 -21.96 40.04 24.08
CA SER A 19 -22.29 39.52 25.38
C SER A 19 -23.77 39.11 25.47
N SER A 20 -24.03 37.90 25.98
CA SER A 20 -25.24 37.59 26.74
C SER A 20 -24.99 36.39 27.64
N PHE A 21 -25.25 36.62 28.93
CA PHE A 21 -25.19 35.63 30.01
C PHE A 21 -26.16 34.47 29.75
N PHE A 22 -25.62 33.25 29.55
CA PHE A 22 -26.39 32.02 29.70
C PHE A 22 -25.49 30.87 30.19
N SER A 23 -25.83 30.45 31.39
CA SER A 23 -25.58 29.15 32.05
C SER A 23 -24.26 28.39 31.83
N CYS A 24 -23.46 28.34 32.90
CA CYS A 24 -22.17 27.64 33.08
C CYS A 24 -22.20 26.09 32.87
N SER A 25 -23.36 25.49 32.57
CA SER A 25 -23.51 24.04 32.45
C SER A 25 -23.34 23.51 31.00
N GLN A 26 -23.55 24.36 30.00
CA GLN A 26 -23.46 23.92 28.60
C GLN A 26 -22.02 24.03 28.01
N ASN A 27 -21.22 24.98 28.49
CA ASN A 27 -19.86 25.17 28.02
C ASN A 27 -18.95 23.94 28.32
N LYS A 28 -19.11 23.30 29.50
CA LYS A 28 -18.31 22.12 29.85
C LYS A 28 -18.55 20.93 28.93
N LYS A 29 -19.75 20.80 28.36
CA LYS A 29 -20.11 19.70 27.46
C LYS A 29 -19.58 19.96 26.04
N ILE A 30 -19.52 21.22 25.60
CA ILE A 30 -19.00 21.64 24.32
C ILE A 30 -17.45 21.52 24.31
N ASP A 31 -16.80 21.97 25.40
CA ASP A 31 -15.34 21.85 25.53
C ASP A 31 -14.86 20.38 25.53
N ASN A 32 -15.61 19.49 26.20
CA ASN A 32 -15.32 18.06 26.21
C ASN A 32 -15.50 17.42 24.81
N ILE A 33 -16.50 17.85 24.03
CA ILE A 33 -16.73 17.36 22.67
C ILE A 33 -15.60 17.86 21.75
N GLN A 34 -15.17 19.11 21.91
CA GLN A 34 -14.08 19.70 21.12
C GLN A 34 -12.73 19.01 21.40
N ILE A 35 -12.43 18.75 22.67
CA ILE A 35 -11.20 18.06 23.10
C ILE A 35 -11.18 16.62 22.57
N ASP A 36 -12.30 15.91 22.64
CA ASP A 36 -12.39 14.53 22.17
C ASP A 36 -12.21 14.44 20.64
N SER A 37 -12.83 15.34 19.90
CA SER A 37 -12.68 15.42 18.43
C SER A 37 -11.24 15.72 18.03
N THR A 38 -10.56 16.64 18.71
CA THR A 38 -9.16 16.98 18.42
C THR A 38 -8.24 15.80 18.73
N LYS A 39 -8.47 15.09 19.83
CA LYS A 39 -7.72 13.91 20.19
C LYS A 39 -7.89 12.79 19.16
N ILE A 40 -9.12 12.56 18.73
CA ILE A 40 -9.43 11.59 17.67
C ILE A 40 -8.71 11.94 16.36
N LEU A 41 -8.71 13.20 15.95
CA LEU A 41 -8.02 13.66 14.75
C LEU A 41 -6.51 13.44 14.85
N VAL A 42 -5.88 13.78 15.97
CA VAL A 42 -4.45 13.55 16.20
C VAL A 42 -4.10 12.06 16.20
N GLU A 43 -4.93 11.22 16.84
CA GLU A 43 -4.74 9.77 16.82
C GLU A 43 -4.89 9.19 15.40
N MET A 44 -5.83 9.69 14.61
CA MET A 44 -6.01 9.29 13.21
C MET A 44 -4.83 9.72 12.33
N GLU A 45 -4.32 10.95 12.49
CA GLU A 45 -3.13 11.41 11.76
C GLU A 45 -1.89 10.61 12.14
N GLN A 46 -1.69 10.31 13.42
CA GLN A 46 -0.58 9.48 13.89
C GLN A 46 -0.67 8.06 13.32
N LYS A 47 -1.87 7.49 13.27
CA LYS A 47 -2.10 6.17 12.68
C LYS A 47 -1.83 6.17 11.17
N LEU A 48 -2.29 7.18 10.45
CA LEU A 48 -2.05 7.33 9.02
C LEU A 48 -0.55 7.47 8.69
N MET A 49 0.22 8.16 9.55
CA MET A 49 1.67 8.25 9.41
C MET A 49 2.37 6.93 9.74
N ALA A 50 1.85 6.15 10.70
CA ALA A 50 2.41 4.88 11.11
C ALA A 50 2.08 3.75 10.11
N GLU A 51 0.89 3.79 9.50
CA GLU A 51 0.37 2.84 8.53
C GLU A 51 -0.01 3.54 7.21
N PRO A 52 0.99 4.01 6.42
CA PRO A 52 0.73 4.77 5.19
C PRO A 52 0.00 3.94 4.14
N GLU A 53 -0.86 4.61 3.39
CA GLU A 53 -1.66 4.02 2.34
C GLU A 53 -1.16 4.45 0.96
N PHE A 54 -1.27 3.55 -0.02
CA PHE A 54 -0.83 3.76 -1.39
C PHE A 54 -1.83 3.21 -2.39
N GLU A 55 -1.88 3.87 -3.52
CA GLU A 55 -2.60 3.47 -4.71
C GLU A 55 -1.60 2.89 -5.73
N ILE A 56 -1.81 1.65 -6.13
CA ILE A 56 -1.04 0.97 -7.19
C ILE A 56 -1.90 1.02 -8.45
N GLU A 57 -1.57 1.90 -9.36
CA GLU A 57 -2.19 1.95 -10.68
C GLU A 57 -1.61 0.85 -11.56
N THR A 58 -2.44 -0.06 -12.02
CA THR A 58 -2.04 -1.13 -12.93
C THR A 58 -2.71 -0.98 -14.29
N SER A 59 -2.23 -1.72 -15.30
CA SER A 59 -2.88 -1.78 -16.61
C SER A 59 -4.30 -2.39 -16.59
N LEU A 60 -4.71 -3.01 -15.46
CA LEU A 60 -6.04 -3.61 -15.28
C LEU A 60 -6.93 -2.85 -14.28
N GLY A 61 -6.44 -1.80 -13.66
CA GLY A 61 -7.15 -1.01 -12.66
C GLY A 61 -6.29 -0.74 -11.44
N THR A 62 -6.89 -0.17 -10.42
CA THR A 62 -6.22 0.34 -9.22
C THR A 62 -6.38 -0.61 -8.04
N ILE A 63 -5.31 -0.78 -7.26
CA ILE A 63 -5.28 -1.54 -6.01
C ILE A 63 -4.85 -0.58 -4.91
N CYS A 64 -5.67 -0.40 -3.87
CA CYS A 64 -5.31 0.39 -2.70
C CYS A 64 -4.75 -0.50 -1.61
N ILE A 65 -3.62 -0.11 -1.03
CA ILE A 65 -2.91 -0.89 -0.02
C ILE A 65 -2.62 -0.04 1.22
N ARG A 66 -2.51 -0.71 2.36
CA ARG A 66 -2.01 -0.14 3.61
C ARG A 66 -0.77 -0.89 4.07
N LEU A 67 0.24 -0.18 4.52
CA LEU A 67 1.43 -0.79 5.10
C LEU A 67 1.33 -0.83 6.62
N TYR A 68 1.93 -1.84 7.24
CA TYR A 68 1.84 -2.07 8.67
C TYR A 68 2.95 -1.38 9.47
N ASP A 69 2.63 -0.92 10.66
CA ASP A 69 3.54 -0.24 11.60
C ASP A 69 4.59 -1.17 12.22
N LYS A 70 4.22 -2.44 12.49
CA LYS A 70 5.12 -3.43 13.16
C LYS A 70 6.21 -4.02 12.25
N THR A 71 6.25 -3.63 10.98
CA THR A 71 7.30 -4.03 10.03
C THR A 71 7.98 -2.80 9.42
N PRO A 72 8.60 -1.94 10.27
CA PRO A 72 9.06 -0.62 9.85
C PRO A 72 10.14 -0.67 8.77
N LYS A 73 11.04 -1.66 8.76
CA LYS A 73 12.08 -1.75 7.73
C LYS A 73 11.52 -2.00 6.34
N HIS A 74 10.51 -2.88 6.24
CA HIS A 74 9.82 -3.15 4.97
C HIS A 74 8.97 -1.99 4.54
N ARG A 75 8.19 -1.40 5.48
CA ARG A 75 7.38 -0.21 5.24
C ARG A 75 8.22 0.94 4.72
N ASP A 76 9.25 1.34 5.47
CA ASP A 76 10.08 2.51 5.14
C ASP A 76 10.85 2.32 3.83
N ASN A 77 11.29 1.09 3.55
CA ASN A 77 11.90 0.74 2.27
C ASN A 77 10.90 0.85 1.11
N PHE A 78 9.67 0.36 1.27
CA PHE A 78 8.65 0.49 0.23
C PHE A 78 8.33 1.97 -0.04
N VAL A 79 8.12 2.77 1.00
CA VAL A 79 7.91 4.23 0.90
C VAL A 79 9.05 4.91 0.14
N LYS A 80 10.30 4.57 0.46
CA LYS A 80 11.48 5.08 -0.26
C LYS A 80 11.42 4.74 -1.74
N LEU A 81 11.21 3.47 -2.09
CA LEU A 81 11.18 3.03 -3.48
C LEU A 81 10.02 3.65 -4.28
N VAL A 82 8.87 3.88 -3.64
CA VAL A 82 7.75 4.61 -4.25
C VAL A 82 8.16 6.06 -4.53
N SER A 83 8.79 6.75 -3.57
CA SER A 83 9.26 8.13 -3.77
C SER A 83 10.28 8.28 -4.90
N GLU A 84 11.04 7.22 -5.17
CA GLU A 84 12.01 7.12 -6.27
C GLU A 84 11.38 6.65 -7.60
N LYS A 85 10.06 6.40 -7.65
CA LYS A 85 9.34 5.82 -8.80
C LYS A 85 9.96 4.49 -9.28
N TYR A 86 10.51 3.74 -8.33
CA TYR A 86 11.25 2.52 -8.62
C TYR A 86 10.37 1.46 -9.27
N TYR A 87 9.10 1.39 -8.89
CA TYR A 87 8.14 0.38 -9.37
C TYR A 87 7.51 0.68 -10.72
N ASP A 88 7.57 1.93 -11.19
CA ASP A 88 6.91 2.35 -12.44
C ASP A 88 7.42 1.50 -13.64
N GLY A 89 6.48 0.95 -14.39
CA GLY A 89 6.76 0.10 -15.55
C GLY A 89 7.15 -1.35 -15.24
N MET A 90 7.18 -1.76 -13.96
CA MET A 90 7.41 -3.17 -13.60
C MET A 90 6.18 -4.03 -13.89
N ARG A 91 6.42 -5.29 -14.24
CA ARG A 91 5.37 -6.27 -14.54
C ARG A 91 5.08 -7.18 -13.36
N PHE A 92 3.85 -7.69 -13.32
CA PHE A 92 3.54 -8.88 -12.54
C PHE A 92 4.14 -10.09 -13.26
N HIS A 93 5.38 -10.42 -12.91
CA HIS A 93 6.18 -11.43 -13.62
C HIS A 93 5.88 -12.87 -13.20
N ARG A 94 5.10 -13.07 -12.12
CA ARG A 94 4.65 -14.39 -11.66
C ARG A 94 3.24 -14.29 -11.09
N VAL A 95 2.30 -14.99 -11.71
CA VAL A 95 0.88 -14.98 -11.35
C VAL A 95 0.39 -16.42 -11.25
N ILE A 96 -0.14 -16.80 -10.10
CA ILE A 96 -0.69 -18.14 -9.84
C ILE A 96 -2.07 -17.95 -9.24
N GLU A 97 -3.10 -18.26 -10.02
CA GLU A 97 -4.49 -18.25 -9.56
C GLU A 97 -4.67 -19.17 -8.34
N GLY A 98 -5.44 -18.73 -7.37
CA GLY A 98 -5.62 -19.44 -6.11
C GLY A 98 -4.42 -19.40 -5.17
N PHE A 99 -3.35 -18.66 -5.50
CA PHE A 99 -2.16 -18.56 -4.66
C PHE A 99 -1.70 -17.11 -4.49
N ILE A 100 -0.93 -16.54 -5.42
CA ILE A 100 -0.33 -15.20 -5.32
C ILE A 100 -0.20 -14.51 -6.68
N ILE A 101 -0.10 -13.18 -6.65
CA ILE A 101 0.42 -12.35 -7.75
C ILE A 101 1.68 -11.64 -7.28
N GLN A 102 2.78 -11.75 -8.02
CA GLN A 102 4.11 -11.26 -7.63
C GLN A 102 4.68 -10.26 -8.63
N THR A 103 5.27 -9.18 -8.11
CA THR A 103 5.87 -8.07 -8.86
C THR A 103 7.12 -7.53 -8.16
N GLY A 104 7.60 -6.35 -8.54
CA GLY A 104 8.72 -5.66 -7.88
C GLY A 104 10.10 -6.04 -8.38
N ASP A 105 10.20 -6.77 -9.51
CA ASP A 105 11.47 -7.08 -10.17
C ASP A 105 11.82 -6.01 -11.20
N PRO A 106 12.92 -5.24 -11.05
CA PRO A 106 13.33 -4.22 -12.01
C PRO A 106 13.68 -4.79 -13.39
N TYR A 107 14.13 -6.07 -13.48
CA TYR A 107 14.37 -6.71 -14.78
C TYR A 107 13.08 -6.88 -15.59
N SER A 108 11.93 -6.92 -14.93
CA SER A 108 10.63 -7.04 -15.60
C SER A 108 10.24 -5.80 -16.41
N LYS A 109 10.96 -4.69 -16.29
CA LYS A 109 10.77 -3.50 -17.14
C LYS A 109 11.23 -3.75 -18.59
N ASP A 110 12.22 -4.61 -18.77
CA ASP A 110 12.81 -4.93 -20.08
C ASP A 110 12.42 -6.35 -20.53
N THR A 111 11.73 -6.44 -21.65
CA THR A 111 11.34 -7.73 -22.26
C THR A 111 12.53 -8.53 -22.77
N ALA A 112 13.65 -7.89 -23.11
CA ALA A 112 14.89 -8.60 -23.49
C ALA A 112 15.47 -9.41 -22.32
N LEU A 113 15.15 -9.02 -21.07
CA LEU A 113 15.59 -9.72 -19.86
C LEU A 113 14.59 -10.77 -19.36
N VAL A 114 13.63 -11.19 -20.18
CA VAL A 114 12.53 -12.08 -19.78
C VAL A 114 13.02 -13.37 -19.09
N ASN A 115 14.16 -13.92 -19.49
CA ASN A 115 14.74 -15.11 -18.87
C ASN A 115 15.35 -14.85 -17.47
N GLN A 116 15.52 -13.59 -17.09
CA GLN A 116 16.06 -13.15 -15.80
C GLN A 116 14.99 -12.59 -14.86
N TRP A 117 13.74 -12.52 -15.30
CA TRP A 117 12.66 -12.03 -14.46
C TRP A 117 12.48 -12.93 -13.22
N GLY A 118 12.33 -12.31 -12.09
CA GLY A 118 12.29 -12.96 -10.77
C GLY A 118 13.63 -12.94 -10.02
N TYR A 119 14.72 -12.55 -10.69
CA TYR A 119 16.06 -12.50 -10.09
C TYR A 119 16.56 -11.08 -9.79
N GLY A 120 15.89 -10.05 -10.28
CA GLY A 120 16.26 -8.64 -10.08
C GLY A 120 15.90 -8.10 -8.71
N GLY A 121 16.48 -6.94 -8.39
CA GLY A 121 16.23 -6.20 -7.15
C GLY A 121 17.31 -5.16 -6.93
N PRO A 122 17.14 -4.29 -5.90
CA PRO A 122 18.22 -3.43 -5.45
C PRO A 122 19.34 -4.27 -4.85
N GLN A 123 20.55 -3.69 -4.75
CA GLN A 123 21.77 -4.38 -4.30
C GLN A 123 21.80 -4.65 -2.78
N TYR A 124 20.63 -4.84 -2.17
CA TYR A 124 20.48 -5.13 -0.73
C TYR A 124 19.28 -6.04 -0.46
N THR A 125 19.26 -6.60 0.73
CA THR A 125 18.14 -7.36 1.27
C THR A 125 17.67 -6.71 2.57
N ILE A 126 16.43 -7.01 3.00
CA ILE A 126 15.85 -6.51 4.23
C ILE A 126 15.80 -7.66 5.23
N PRO A 127 16.36 -7.50 6.45
CA PRO A 127 16.21 -8.51 7.51
C PRO A 127 14.74 -8.82 7.77
N ALA A 128 14.42 -10.11 7.99
CA ALA A 128 13.06 -10.53 8.24
C ALA A 128 12.44 -9.82 9.46
N GLU A 129 11.16 -9.45 9.36
CA GLU A 129 10.34 -8.87 10.42
C GLU A 129 9.07 -9.70 10.60
N PHE A 130 9.22 -10.89 11.23
CA PHE A 130 8.08 -11.78 11.45
C PHE A 130 7.23 -11.31 12.64
N VAL A 131 5.98 -10.98 12.36
CA VAL A 131 4.97 -10.57 13.34
C VAL A 131 3.94 -11.69 13.47
N LYS A 132 3.80 -12.25 14.68
CA LYS A 132 2.97 -13.45 14.92
C LYS A 132 1.49 -13.23 14.56
N GLU A 133 0.99 -12.03 14.70
CA GLU A 133 -0.41 -11.65 14.43
C GLU A 133 -0.71 -11.53 12.93
N TYR A 134 0.30 -11.28 12.10
CA TYR A 134 0.12 -11.14 10.66
C TYR A 134 0.06 -12.51 9.98
N ARG A 135 -0.96 -12.70 9.16
CA ARG A 135 -1.24 -13.95 8.45
C ARG A 135 -1.28 -13.70 6.95
N HIS A 136 -0.90 -14.73 6.19
CA HIS A 136 -1.07 -14.73 4.73
C HIS A 136 -2.54 -14.97 4.35
N LYS A 137 -3.45 -14.10 4.84
CA LYS A 137 -4.86 -14.07 4.42
C LYS A 137 -4.97 -13.51 3.00
N LYS A 138 -6.12 -13.70 2.31
CA LYS A 138 -6.40 -13.03 1.04
C LYS A 138 -6.16 -11.53 1.17
N GLY A 139 -5.48 -10.93 0.21
CA GLY A 139 -5.09 -9.52 0.20
C GLY A 139 -3.84 -9.18 1.04
N ALA A 140 -3.24 -10.12 1.79
CA ALA A 140 -1.99 -9.84 2.50
C ALA A 140 -0.86 -9.55 1.51
N ILE A 141 0.00 -8.57 1.84
CA ILE A 141 1.18 -8.18 1.06
C ILE A 141 2.42 -8.65 1.81
N ALA A 142 3.23 -9.47 1.15
CA ALA A 142 4.44 -10.00 1.74
C ALA A 142 5.64 -9.88 0.80
N ALA A 143 6.82 -9.72 1.41
CA ALA A 143 8.06 -9.60 0.66
C ALA A 143 8.54 -10.96 0.14
N ALA A 144 8.89 -11.02 -1.14
CA ALA A 144 9.53 -12.20 -1.73
C ALA A 144 10.95 -12.36 -1.17
N ARG A 145 11.51 -13.57 -1.27
CA ARG A 145 12.87 -13.88 -0.87
C ARG A 145 13.47 -15.07 -1.63
N LYS A 146 14.77 -15.22 -1.57
CA LYS A 146 15.44 -16.43 -2.03
C LYS A 146 15.12 -17.62 -1.12
N GLY A 147 15.19 -18.84 -1.67
CA GLY A 147 14.96 -20.08 -0.92
C GLY A 147 15.98 -20.30 0.22
N ASP A 148 15.63 -21.11 1.21
CA ASP A 148 16.36 -21.28 2.47
C ASP A 148 17.82 -21.72 2.30
N LEU A 149 18.15 -22.54 1.30
CA LEU A 149 19.54 -22.97 1.02
C LEU A 149 20.46 -21.79 0.69
N ALA A 150 19.95 -20.80 -0.05
CA ALA A 150 20.71 -19.59 -0.44
C ALA A 150 20.52 -18.44 0.54
N ASN A 151 19.56 -18.56 1.47
CA ASN A 151 19.15 -17.49 2.36
C ASN A 151 18.63 -18.02 3.71
N PRO A 152 19.47 -18.63 4.53
CA PRO A 152 19.07 -19.21 5.80
C PRO A 152 18.54 -18.18 6.80
N MET A 153 18.93 -16.92 6.67
CA MET A 153 18.43 -15.81 7.49
C MET A 153 17.05 -15.31 7.07
N LYS A 154 16.48 -15.88 5.99
CA LYS A 154 15.16 -15.50 5.44
C LYS A 154 15.02 -14.00 5.15
N ALA A 155 16.14 -13.33 4.82
CA ALA A 155 16.13 -11.92 4.46
C ALA A 155 15.30 -11.71 3.18
N SER A 156 14.48 -10.66 3.17
CA SER A 156 13.59 -10.33 2.08
C SER A 156 14.32 -9.68 0.91
N SER A 157 13.78 -9.83 -0.29
CA SER A 157 14.14 -8.97 -1.42
C SER A 157 13.92 -7.51 -1.06
N GLY A 158 14.80 -6.64 -1.54
CA GLY A 158 14.67 -5.20 -1.32
C GLY A 158 13.52 -4.56 -2.11
N SER A 159 12.94 -5.26 -3.13
CA SER A 159 11.84 -4.69 -3.92
C SER A 159 10.75 -5.67 -4.30
N GLN A 160 11.03 -6.98 -4.47
CA GLN A 160 10.00 -7.92 -4.89
C GLN A 160 9.02 -8.24 -3.77
N PHE A 161 7.73 -8.17 -4.09
CA PHE A 161 6.64 -8.51 -3.19
C PHE A 161 5.53 -9.25 -3.92
N TYR A 162 4.64 -9.87 -3.15
CA TYR A 162 3.45 -10.52 -3.69
C TYR A 162 2.21 -10.17 -2.87
N ILE A 163 1.06 -10.27 -3.52
CA ILE A 163 -0.26 -10.17 -2.91
C ILE A 163 -0.88 -11.56 -2.90
N VAL A 164 -1.39 -11.98 -1.75
CA VAL A 164 -2.07 -13.27 -1.60
C VAL A 164 -3.44 -13.21 -2.28
N HIS A 165 -3.66 -14.13 -3.21
CA HIS A 165 -4.94 -14.28 -3.91
C HIS A 165 -5.82 -15.42 -3.33
N SER A 166 -5.20 -16.43 -2.68
CA SER A 166 -5.93 -17.57 -2.12
C SER A 166 -7.04 -17.16 -1.17
N GLU A 167 -8.26 -17.64 -1.39
CA GLU A 167 -9.41 -17.41 -0.49
C GLU A 167 -9.16 -17.95 0.92
N GLU A 168 -8.52 -19.12 1.03
CA GLU A 168 -8.18 -19.74 2.30
C GLU A 168 -6.91 -19.18 2.93
N GLY A 169 -6.21 -18.29 2.21
CA GLY A 169 -4.91 -17.79 2.59
C GLY A 169 -3.79 -18.81 2.32
N CYS A 170 -2.58 -18.47 2.77
CA CYS A 170 -1.36 -19.27 2.57
C CYS A 170 -0.65 -19.52 3.91
N ASN A 171 -1.33 -20.15 4.87
CA ASN A 171 -0.87 -20.32 6.25
C ASN A 171 0.52 -21.00 6.34
N HIS A 172 0.91 -21.83 5.37
CA HIS A 172 2.22 -22.46 5.30
C HIS A 172 3.38 -21.48 5.08
N LEU A 173 3.08 -20.22 4.70
CA LEU A 173 4.06 -19.14 4.54
C LEU A 173 4.20 -18.29 5.81
N ASP A 174 3.34 -18.47 6.81
CA ASP A 174 3.38 -17.71 8.07
C ASP A 174 4.71 -17.96 8.81
N GLY A 175 5.36 -16.87 9.24
CA GLY A 175 6.69 -16.93 9.87
C GLY A 175 7.82 -17.35 8.92
N GLN A 176 7.54 -17.49 7.61
CA GLN A 176 8.53 -17.77 6.57
C GLN A 176 8.81 -16.59 5.66
N TYR A 177 7.82 -15.69 5.50
CA TYR A 177 7.91 -14.47 4.71
C TYR A 177 7.38 -13.30 5.54
N THR A 178 7.96 -12.12 5.38
CA THR A 178 7.52 -10.92 6.09
C THR A 178 6.29 -10.35 5.42
N ILE A 179 5.16 -10.35 6.14
CA ILE A 179 3.93 -9.64 5.76
C ILE A 179 4.10 -8.20 6.24
N PHE A 180 3.97 -7.22 5.34
CA PHE A 180 4.20 -5.82 5.68
C PHE A 180 3.06 -4.88 5.28
N GLY A 181 1.94 -5.44 4.80
CA GLY A 181 0.75 -4.68 4.42
C GLY A 181 -0.42 -5.56 4.02
N GLU A 182 -1.46 -4.90 3.59
CA GLU A 182 -2.68 -5.53 3.07
C GLU A 182 -3.33 -4.68 1.99
N VAL A 183 -4.10 -5.32 1.12
CA VAL A 183 -5.03 -4.66 0.19
C VAL A 183 -6.24 -4.20 0.99
N ILE A 184 -6.59 -2.91 0.88
CA ILE A 184 -7.74 -2.30 1.55
C ILE A 184 -8.89 -2.00 0.58
N ASP A 185 -8.59 -1.92 -0.73
CA ASP A 185 -9.57 -1.78 -1.80
C ASP A 185 -8.99 -2.29 -3.12
N GLY A 186 -9.82 -2.65 -4.11
CA GLY A 186 -9.38 -3.15 -5.42
C GLY A 186 -9.02 -4.65 -5.42
N MET A 187 -9.56 -5.47 -4.51
CA MET A 187 -9.35 -6.94 -4.57
C MET A 187 -9.86 -7.56 -5.87
N GLU A 188 -10.89 -6.99 -6.49
CA GLU A 188 -11.39 -7.40 -7.81
C GLU A 188 -10.35 -7.20 -8.93
N ILE A 189 -9.43 -6.24 -8.78
CA ILE A 189 -8.30 -6.05 -9.69
C ILE A 189 -7.26 -7.15 -9.45
N VAL A 190 -6.99 -7.49 -8.19
CA VAL A 190 -6.13 -8.64 -7.85
C VAL A 190 -6.69 -9.93 -8.44
N ASP A 191 -8.00 -10.16 -8.32
CA ASP A 191 -8.68 -11.33 -8.89
C ASP A 191 -8.58 -11.33 -10.43
N ARG A 192 -8.74 -10.19 -11.09
CA ARG A 192 -8.55 -10.05 -12.54
C ARG A 192 -7.13 -10.33 -12.98
N ILE A 193 -6.13 -9.86 -12.24
CA ILE A 193 -4.72 -10.16 -12.50
C ILE A 193 -4.49 -11.66 -12.34
N ALA A 194 -4.98 -12.27 -11.26
CA ALA A 194 -4.79 -13.67 -10.96
C ALA A 194 -5.42 -14.61 -11.99
N ALA A 195 -6.57 -14.23 -12.56
CA ALA A 195 -7.29 -14.98 -13.60
C ALA A 195 -6.63 -14.86 -15.00
N THR A 196 -5.58 -14.07 -15.15
CA THR A 196 -4.92 -13.90 -16.45
C THR A 196 -4.21 -15.20 -16.86
N PRO A 197 -4.39 -15.67 -18.11
CA PRO A 197 -3.71 -16.86 -18.61
C PRO A 197 -2.18 -16.73 -18.54
N THR A 198 -1.52 -17.76 -18.01
CA THR A 198 -0.08 -17.78 -17.78
C THR A 198 0.60 -18.92 -18.54
N GLY A 199 1.86 -18.70 -18.92
CA GLY A 199 2.74 -19.67 -19.56
C GLY A 199 3.82 -20.22 -18.62
N GLN A 200 4.99 -20.47 -19.17
CA GLN A 200 6.15 -20.95 -18.40
C GLN A 200 6.49 -20.00 -17.25
N HIS A 201 6.91 -20.54 -16.11
CA HIS A 201 7.23 -19.79 -14.89
C HIS A 201 6.05 -18.98 -14.32
N SER A 202 4.81 -19.38 -14.65
CA SER A 202 3.59 -18.67 -14.23
C SER A 202 3.58 -17.20 -14.68
N ARG A 203 4.11 -16.89 -15.84
CA ARG A 203 4.11 -15.55 -16.42
C ARG A 203 2.83 -15.31 -17.20
N PRO A 204 2.17 -14.18 -17.01
CA PRO A 204 1.07 -13.76 -17.89
C PRO A 204 1.53 -13.73 -19.37
N TYR A 205 0.68 -14.24 -20.28
CA TYR A 205 0.94 -14.10 -21.73
C TYR A 205 0.84 -12.64 -22.19
N ASN A 206 -0.07 -11.88 -21.58
CA ASN A 206 -0.19 -10.45 -21.80
C ASN A 206 0.42 -9.72 -20.60
N ASP A 207 1.31 -8.78 -20.88
CA ASP A 207 1.97 -7.99 -19.83
C ASP A 207 0.96 -7.22 -18.99
N ILE A 208 1.05 -7.38 -17.67
CA ILE A 208 0.32 -6.58 -16.71
C ILE A 208 1.34 -5.75 -15.95
N MET A 209 1.22 -4.43 -16.04
CA MET A 209 2.23 -3.50 -15.53
C MET A 209 1.70 -2.68 -14.36
N ILE A 210 2.60 -2.30 -13.48
CA ILE A 210 2.44 -1.17 -12.58
C ILE A 210 2.73 0.08 -13.40
N ASN A 211 1.71 0.94 -13.61
CA ASN A 211 1.88 2.22 -14.27
C ASN A 211 2.58 3.21 -13.34
N SER A 212 2.11 3.27 -12.08
CA SER A 212 2.65 4.12 -11.01
C SER A 212 2.18 3.65 -9.64
N ILE A 213 2.87 4.09 -8.59
CA ILE A 213 2.42 3.95 -7.20
C ILE A 213 2.45 5.33 -6.55
N HIS A 214 1.34 5.74 -5.93
CA HIS A 214 1.20 7.03 -5.28
C HIS A 214 0.75 6.88 -3.81
N PRO A 215 1.25 7.73 -2.89
CA PRO A 215 0.67 7.81 -1.56
C PRO A 215 -0.77 8.35 -1.66
N ILE A 216 -1.68 7.74 -0.94
CA ILE A 216 -3.05 8.20 -0.83
C ILE A 216 -3.10 9.29 0.24
N GLY A 217 -3.62 10.47 -0.11
CA GLY A 217 -3.98 11.50 0.88
C GLY A 217 -5.22 11.07 1.69
N PRO A 218 -5.64 11.83 2.70
CA PRO A 218 -6.74 11.46 3.61
C PRO A 218 -8.11 11.30 2.94
N SER A 219 -8.20 11.23 1.63
CA SER A 219 -9.42 11.03 0.85
C SER A 219 -9.19 10.08 -0.32
N CYS A 220 -8.97 8.78 -0.03
CA CYS A 220 -9.33 7.78 -1.02
C CYS A 220 -10.86 7.64 -0.98
N PRO A 221 -11.60 7.82 -2.08
CA PRO A 221 -13.02 7.50 -2.11
C PRO A 221 -13.15 5.99 -1.91
N ILE A 222 -13.67 5.58 -0.75
CA ILE A 222 -14.04 4.18 -0.46
C ILE A 222 -15.33 3.82 -1.24
N ASP A 223 -15.47 4.36 -2.43
CA ASP A 223 -16.59 4.02 -3.30
C ASP A 223 -16.18 4.21 -4.76
N GLY A 224 -16.02 3.10 -5.47
CA GLY A 224 -15.71 3.04 -6.91
C GLY A 224 -16.85 3.53 -7.81
N ARG A 225 -17.52 4.61 -7.45
CA ARG A 225 -18.44 5.35 -8.32
C ARG A 225 -17.66 6.46 -9.03
N LYS A 226 -17.23 6.17 -10.26
CA LYS A 226 -17.06 7.23 -11.25
C LYS A 226 -18.42 7.93 -11.36
N GLU A 227 -18.48 9.19 -10.94
CA GLU A 227 -19.57 10.05 -11.38
C GLU A 227 -19.45 10.16 -12.90
N ASP A 228 -20.27 9.39 -13.60
CA ASP A 228 -20.47 9.55 -15.04
C ASP A 228 -21.03 10.96 -15.22
N GLY A 229 -20.15 11.87 -15.64
CA GLY A 229 -20.49 13.26 -15.93
C GLY A 229 -21.62 13.29 -16.93
N ASN A 230 -22.80 13.58 -16.45
CA ASN A 230 -23.97 13.91 -17.25
C ASN A 230 -23.70 15.23 -17.99
N GLN A 231 -23.18 15.12 -19.20
CA GLN A 231 -23.19 16.25 -20.14
C GLN A 231 -24.64 16.41 -20.66
N THR A 232 -25.38 17.29 -20.02
CA THR A 232 -26.58 17.83 -20.63
C THR A 232 -26.17 18.86 -21.69
N GLU A 233 -26.19 18.43 -22.94
CA GLU A 233 -26.28 19.35 -24.09
C GLU A 233 -27.54 20.15 -24.00
N ASN A 234 -27.42 21.48 -24.10
CA ASN A 234 -28.44 22.42 -24.61
C ASN A 234 -27.75 23.36 -25.60
#